data_92588117fb3e84ca5b8a5d8d7d4e2ae6
#
_entry.id   92588117fb3e84ca5b8a5d8d7d4e2ae6
#
_cell.length_a   1.000
_cell.length_b   1.000
_cell.length_c   1.000
_cell.angle_alpha   90.00
_cell.angle_beta   90.00
_cell.angle_gamma   90.00
#
_symmetry.space_group_name_H-M   'P 1'
#
loop_
_entity.id
_entity.type
_entity.pdbx_description
1 polymer ?
#
loop_
_entity_poly.entity_id
_entity_poly.type
_entity_poly.pdbx_seq_one_letter_code
_entity_poly.pdbx_strand_id
1 'polypeptide(L)'
;MLLFDFLDVIGFLGPYIVFVISVIQLYSYSYYLYGYLVIVAVSQIMNTTLKLIYKEPRPSGARSILGERYIGPEKYGMPSGHAQTIFTSIMYLYCVTGKLFWLYLEIFIACLTVFQRWKFNNHTPKQLFVGASLGAFIGYVGYLMNYYFIGDRYEMYMNEKNYLLE
;
A
#
# COMPACT_ATOMS: atom_id res chain seq x y z
N MET A 1 -28.88 5.76 -3.33
CA MET A 1 -28.17 6.66 -2.41
C MET A 1 -27.27 5.87 -1.45
N LEU A 2 -27.82 4.98 -0.60
CA LEU A 2 -27.03 4.20 0.39
C LEU A 2 -25.88 3.34 -0.16
N LEU A 3 -26.05 2.70 -1.33
CA LEU A 3 -25.00 1.83 -1.90
C LEU A 3 -23.76 2.64 -2.38
N PHE A 4 -23.97 3.81 -2.98
CA PHE A 4 -22.86 4.68 -3.40
C PHE A 4 -22.07 5.22 -2.21
N ASP A 5 -22.78 5.59 -1.13
CA ASP A 5 -22.13 6.05 0.10
C ASP A 5 -21.31 4.92 0.75
N PHE A 6 -21.79 3.67 0.69
CA PHE A 6 -21.08 2.50 1.20
C PHE A 6 -19.81 2.19 0.40
N LEU A 7 -19.87 2.22 -0.94
CA LEU A 7 -18.69 2.03 -1.80
C LEU A 7 -17.66 3.16 -1.63
N ASP A 8 -18.10 4.39 -1.40
CA ASP A 8 -17.20 5.51 -1.12
C ASP A 8 -16.45 5.32 0.22
N VAL A 9 -17.11 4.75 1.24
CA VAL A 9 -16.47 4.41 2.51
C VAL A 9 -15.45 3.29 2.32
N ILE A 10 -15.79 2.22 1.57
CA ILE A 10 -14.83 1.16 1.23
C ILE A 10 -13.64 1.74 0.48
N GLY A 11 -13.87 2.60 -0.52
CA GLY A 11 -12.80 3.24 -1.26
C GLY A 11 -11.88 4.08 -0.39
N PHE A 12 -12.44 4.82 0.57
CA PHE A 12 -11.67 5.59 1.55
C PHE A 12 -10.85 4.70 2.48
N LEU A 13 -11.45 3.61 2.98
CA LEU A 13 -10.79 2.67 3.89
C LEU A 13 -9.92 1.63 3.17
N GLY A 14 -9.89 1.64 1.83
CA GLY A 14 -9.21 0.65 1.00
C GLY A 14 -7.76 0.34 1.43
N PRO A 15 -6.89 1.33 1.66
CA PRO A 15 -5.52 1.08 2.12
C PRO A 15 -5.46 0.31 3.45
N TYR A 16 -6.37 0.60 4.38
CA TYR A 16 -6.45 -0.09 5.67
C TYR A 16 -6.98 -1.52 5.52
N ILE A 17 -7.99 -1.71 4.66
CA ILE A 17 -8.54 -3.03 4.36
C ILE A 17 -7.46 -3.92 3.74
N VAL A 18 -6.75 -3.43 2.71
CA VAL A 18 -5.69 -4.19 2.06
C VAL A 18 -4.51 -4.43 3.00
N PHE A 19 -4.17 -3.47 3.86
CA PHE A 19 -3.16 -3.68 4.92
C PHE A 19 -3.53 -4.85 5.84
N VAL A 20 -4.76 -4.90 6.33
CA VAL A 20 -5.24 -6.00 7.20
C VAL A 20 -5.24 -7.33 6.47
N ILE A 21 -5.71 -7.37 5.21
CA ILE A 21 -5.65 -8.56 4.36
C ILE A 21 -4.19 -9.04 4.21
N SER A 22 -3.27 -8.14 3.94
CA SER A 22 -1.84 -8.46 3.79
C SER A 22 -1.25 -9.03 5.07
N VAL A 23 -1.54 -8.45 6.24
CA VAL A 23 -1.07 -8.95 7.53
C VAL A 23 -1.59 -10.36 7.79
N ILE A 24 -2.89 -10.61 7.55
CA ILE A 24 -3.49 -11.94 7.75
C ILE A 24 -2.84 -12.97 6.82
N GLN A 25 -2.64 -12.65 5.56
CA GLN A 25 -2.04 -13.58 4.60
C GLN A 25 -0.56 -13.85 4.85
N LEU A 26 0.18 -12.83 5.31
CA LEU A 26 1.60 -12.96 5.61
C LEU A 26 1.88 -13.52 7.01
N TYR A 27 0.86 -13.74 7.83
CA TYR A 27 1.03 -14.24 9.19
C TYR A 27 1.83 -15.54 9.26
N SER A 28 1.59 -16.46 8.33
CA SER A 28 2.33 -17.72 8.21
C SER A 28 3.72 -17.58 7.56
N TYR A 29 4.05 -16.40 7.07
CA TYR A 29 5.31 -16.05 6.42
C TYR A 29 6.03 -14.97 7.23
N SER A 30 6.42 -15.27 8.47
CA SER A 30 6.87 -14.29 9.49
C SER A 30 7.91 -13.28 8.98
N TYR A 31 8.91 -13.73 8.18
CA TYR A 31 9.93 -12.83 7.64
C TYR A 31 9.37 -11.83 6.65
N TYR A 32 8.50 -12.32 5.75
CA TYR A 32 7.83 -11.45 4.80
C TYR A 32 6.86 -10.50 5.49
N LEU A 33 6.24 -10.92 6.60
CA LEU A 33 5.41 -10.05 7.41
C LEU A 33 6.21 -8.89 8.03
N TYR A 34 7.37 -9.19 8.65
CA TYR A 34 8.24 -8.14 9.20
C TYR A 34 8.75 -7.20 8.11
N GLY A 35 9.21 -7.74 6.98
CA GLY A 35 9.62 -6.96 5.83
C GLY A 35 8.48 -6.07 5.29
N TYR A 36 7.26 -6.60 5.23
CA TYR A 36 6.08 -5.85 4.83
C TYR A 36 5.81 -4.64 5.74
N LEU A 37 5.84 -4.84 7.06
CA LEU A 37 5.62 -3.75 8.02
C LEU A 37 6.67 -2.65 7.87
N VAL A 38 7.93 -3.03 7.68
CA VAL A 38 9.03 -2.08 7.43
C VAL A 38 8.80 -1.31 6.12
N ILE A 39 8.48 -2.00 5.02
CA ILE A 39 8.33 -1.34 3.72
C ILE A 39 7.11 -0.42 3.67
N VAL A 40 6.01 -0.75 4.37
CA VAL A 40 4.87 0.14 4.52
C VAL A 40 5.26 1.40 5.29
N ALA A 41 6.01 1.28 6.39
CA ALA A 41 6.49 2.42 7.14
C ALA A 41 7.42 3.32 6.29
N VAL A 42 8.38 2.73 5.58
CA VAL A 42 9.27 3.44 4.64
C VAL A 42 8.46 4.15 3.55
N SER A 43 7.45 3.47 2.98
CA SER A 43 6.55 4.06 1.99
C SER A 43 5.83 5.31 2.51
N GLN A 44 5.36 5.30 3.77
CA GLN A 44 4.70 6.46 4.38
C GLN A 44 5.67 7.64 4.59
N ILE A 45 6.87 7.36 5.09
CA ILE A 45 7.92 8.39 5.25
C ILE A 45 8.24 9.01 3.90
N MET A 46 8.44 8.18 2.88
CA MET A 46 8.74 8.62 1.52
C MET A 46 7.60 9.46 0.91
N ASN A 47 6.32 9.05 1.10
CA ASN A 47 5.17 9.83 0.68
C ASN A 47 5.17 11.22 1.29
N THR A 48 5.35 11.29 2.61
CA THR A 48 5.39 12.56 3.36
C THR A 48 6.53 13.46 2.87
N THR A 49 7.73 12.89 2.67
CA THR A 49 8.90 13.61 2.17
C THR A 49 8.66 14.16 0.77
N LEU A 50 8.12 13.35 -0.14
CA LEU A 50 7.80 13.77 -1.51
C LEU A 50 6.75 14.87 -1.54
N LYS A 51 5.75 14.82 -0.68
CA LYS A 51 4.75 15.90 -0.54
C LYS A 51 5.41 17.23 -0.15
N LEU A 52 6.38 17.20 0.75
CA LEU A 52 7.12 18.40 1.16
C LEU A 52 8.07 18.92 0.07
N ILE A 53 8.55 18.06 -0.83
CA ILE A 53 9.39 18.44 -1.96
C ILE A 53 8.55 19.03 -3.10
N TYR A 54 7.53 18.28 -3.57
CA TYR A 54 6.71 18.69 -4.72
C TYR A 54 5.78 19.86 -4.41
N LYS A 55 5.23 19.90 -3.20
CA LYS A 55 4.27 20.92 -2.73
C LYS A 55 3.11 21.18 -3.69
N GLU A 56 2.78 20.21 -4.55
CA GLU A 56 1.68 20.32 -5.50
C GLU A 56 0.34 20.33 -4.74
N PRO A 57 -0.52 21.34 -4.93
CA PRO A 57 -1.77 21.46 -4.19
C PRO A 57 -2.77 20.36 -4.59
N ARG A 58 -3.73 20.10 -3.72
CA ARG A 58 -4.92 19.31 -4.06
C ARG A 58 -5.83 20.11 -5.00
N PRO A 59 -6.71 19.44 -5.78
CA PRO A 59 -7.77 20.13 -6.50
C PRO A 59 -8.63 20.99 -5.58
N SER A 60 -9.19 22.08 -6.11
CA SER A 60 -10.15 22.89 -5.38
C SER A 60 -11.42 22.10 -5.05
N GLY A 61 -11.98 22.31 -3.86
CA GLY A 61 -13.19 21.61 -3.43
C GLY A 61 -12.97 20.16 -2.98
N ALA A 62 -11.76 19.82 -2.52
CA ALA A 62 -11.51 18.52 -1.89
C ALA A 62 -12.46 18.27 -0.72
N ARG A 63 -13.16 17.13 -0.76
CA ARG A 63 -14.17 16.74 0.24
C ARG A 63 -13.65 15.63 1.14
N SER A 64 -13.96 15.76 2.43
CA SER A 64 -13.69 14.74 3.44
C SER A 64 -14.90 13.81 3.60
N ILE A 65 -14.67 12.53 3.90
CA ILE A 65 -15.74 11.59 4.29
C ILE A 65 -15.90 11.56 5.81
N LEU A 66 -14.79 11.53 6.55
CA LEU A 66 -14.78 11.40 8.00
C LEU A 66 -14.32 12.68 8.72
N GLY A 67 -14.38 13.84 8.05
CA GLY A 67 -13.94 15.10 8.62
C GLY A 67 -12.42 15.27 8.67
N GLU A 68 -11.66 14.54 7.81
CA GLU A 68 -10.20 14.69 7.75
C GLU A 68 -9.82 16.14 7.47
N ARG A 69 -8.87 16.62 8.22
CA ARG A 69 -8.28 17.93 8.02
C ARG A 69 -6.94 17.78 7.30
N TYR A 70 -6.80 18.47 6.17
CA TYR A 70 -5.54 18.48 5.42
C TYR A 70 -4.55 19.47 6.06
N ILE A 71 -3.82 19.00 7.05
CA ILE A 71 -2.86 19.79 7.84
C ILE A 71 -1.43 19.32 7.53
N GLY A 72 -0.45 20.21 7.62
CA GLY A 72 0.95 19.88 7.38
C GLY A 72 1.20 19.34 5.97
N PRO A 73 1.94 18.23 5.81
CA PRO A 73 2.21 17.62 4.49
C PRO A 73 0.94 17.18 3.76
N GLU A 74 -0.13 16.83 4.50
CA GLU A 74 -1.38 16.35 3.92
C GLU A 74 -2.16 17.40 3.12
N LYS A 75 -1.83 18.69 3.26
CA LYS A 75 -2.37 19.75 2.39
C LYS A 75 -1.95 19.58 0.93
N TYR A 76 -0.83 18.89 0.67
CA TYR A 76 -0.33 18.62 -0.67
C TYR A 76 -0.93 17.34 -1.25
N GLY A 77 -1.13 17.33 -2.56
CA GLY A 77 -1.76 16.23 -3.28
C GLY A 77 -0.79 15.25 -3.93
N MET A 78 0.49 15.61 -4.11
CA MET A 78 1.46 14.81 -4.87
C MET A 78 2.53 14.22 -3.96
N PRO A 79 2.74 12.90 -4.02
CA PRO A 79 1.90 11.85 -4.60
C PRO A 79 0.68 11.51 -3.72
N SER A 80 -0.34 10.82 -4.28
CA SER A 80 -1.47 10.34 -3.50
C SER A 80 -1.04 9.26 -2.51
N GLY A 81 -1.21 9.51 -1.20
CA GLY A 81 -0.84 8.54 -0.15
C GLY A 81 -1.71 7.29 -0.18
N HIS A 82 -3.04 7.41 -0.39
CA HIS A 82 -3.93 6.27 -0.50
C HIS A 82 -3.55 5.34 -1.67
N ALA A 83 -3.30 5.91 -2.86
CA ALA A 83 -2.85 5.13 -4.01
C ALA A 83 -1.50 4.49 -3.75
N GLN A 84 -0.53 5.23 -3.21
CA GLN A 84 0.80 4.69 -2.92
C GLN A 84 0.72 3.51 -1.94
N THR A 85 0.03 3.67 -0.81
CA THR A 85 -0.06 2.62 0.21
C THR A 85 -0.72 1.35 -0.32
N ILE A 86 -1.86 1.48 -1.01
CA ILE A 86 -2.60 0.32 -1.49
C ILE A 86 -1.80 -0.46 -2.54
N PHE A 87 -1.14 0.22 -3.48
CA PHE A 87 -0.32 -0.43 -4.50
C PHE A 87 1.00 -0.98 -3.95
N THR A 88 1.57 -0.40 -2.88
CA THR A 88 2.70 -1.00 -2.14
C THR A 88 2.29 -2.36 -1.58
N SER A 89 1.14 -2.44 -0.92
CA SER A 89 0.64 -3.67 -0.31
C SER A 89 0.32 -4.73 -1.34
N ILE A 90 -0.43 -4.39 -2.40
CA ILE A 90 -0.81 -5.32 -3.48
C ILE A 90 0.42 -5.94 -4.12
N MET A 91 1.39 -5.11 -4.51
CA MET A 91 2.59 -5.60 -5.21
C MET A 91 3.42 -6.50 -4.31
N TYR A 92 3.68 -6.08 -3.07
CA TYR A 92 4.44 -6.89 -2.11
C TYR A 92 3.78 -8.23 -1.84
N LEU A 93 2.47 -8.22 -1.51
CA LEU A 93 1.72 -9.43 -1.19
C LEU A 93 1.67 -10.40 -2.37
N TYR A 94 1.41 -9.90 -3.57
CA TYR A 94 1.39 -10.72 -4.77
C TYR A 94 2.74 -11.36 -5.06
N CYS A 95 3.84 -10.62 -4.94
CA CYS A 95 5.18 -11.16 -5.11
C CYS A 95 5.52 -12.27 -4.10
N VAL A 96 5.04 -12.17 -2.87
CA VAL A 96 5.26 -13.19 -1.83
C VAL A 96 4.37 -14.42 -2.03
N THR A 97 3.09 -14.23 -2.34
CA THR A 97 2.10 -15.31 -2.26
C THR A 97 1.75 -15.93 -3.61
N GLY A 98 1.88 -15.18 -4.72
CA GLY A 98 1.45 -15.58 -6.06
C GLY A 98 -0.06 -15.84 -6.21
N LYS A 99 -0.88 -15.52 -5.20
CA LYS A 99 -2.30 -15.90 -5.15
C LYS A 99 -3.17 -14.94 -5.94
N LEU A 100 -3.59 -15.32 -7.15
CA LEU A 100 -4.39 -14.51 -8.06
C LEU A 100 -5.75 -14.08 -7.49
N PHE A 101 -6.42 -14.92 -6.69
CA PHE A 101 -7.70 -14.55 -6.07
C PHE A 101 -7.58 -13.28 -5.24
N TRP A 102 -6.55 -13.21 -4.39
CA TRP A 102 -6.31 -12.04 -3.54
C TRP A 102 -5.87 -10.83 -4.36
N LEU A 103 -5.04 -11.04 -5.38
CA LEU A 103 -4.65 -9.97 -6.30
C LEU A 103 -5.87 -9.29 -6.93
N TYR A 104 -6.82 -10.07 -7.47
CA TYR A 104 -8.02 -9.50 -8.07
C TYR A 104 -8.91 -8.77 -7.07
N LEU A 105 -9.09 -9.33 -5.86
CA LEU A 105 -9.84 -8.68 -4.81
C LEU A 105 -9.20 -7.34 -4.40
N GLU A 106 -7.91 -7.32 -4.21
CA GLU A 106 -7.17 -6.10 -3.83
C GLU A 106 -7.14 -5.06 -4.93
N ILE A 107 -7.01 -5.47 -6.20
CA ILE A 107 -7.14 -4.56 -7.35
C ILE A 107 -8.54 -3.96 -7.39
N PHE A 108 -9.59 -4.73 -7.12
CA PHE A 108 -10.95 -4.21 -7.05
C PHE A 108 -11.08 -3.13 -5.97
N ILE A 109 -10.54 -3.38 -4.77
CA ILE A 109 -10.52 -2.39 -3.68
C ILE A 109 -9.69 -1.15 -4.07
N ALA A 110 -8.56 -1.35 -4.75
CA ALA A 110 -7.73 -0.25 -5.24
C ALA A 110 -8.46 0.62 -6.27
N CYS A 111 -9.22 0.01 -7.18
CA CYS A 111 -10.06 0.76 -8.13
C CYS A 111 -11.10 1.61 -7.41
N LEU A 112 -11.78 1.07 -6.39
CA LEU A 112 -12.72 1.83 -5.55
C LEU A 112 -12.01 2.99 -4.83
N THR A 113 -10.81 2.74 -4.30
CA THR A 113 -10.00 3.76 -3.62
C THR A 113 -9.62 4.89 -4.57
N VAL A 114 -9.04 4.57 -5.72
CA VAL A 114 -8.62 5.57 -6.72
C VAL A 114 -9.82 6.37 -7.22
N PHE A 115 -10.92 5.69 -7.54
CA PHE A 115 -12.16 6.33 -7.99
C PHE A 115 -12.73 7.27 -6.92
N GLN A 116 -12.79 6.84 -5.67
CA GLN A 116 -13.27 7.65 -4.55
C GLN A 116 -12.41 8.92 -4.36
N ARG A 117 -11.07 8.78 -4.36
CA ARG A 117 -10.15 9.92 -4.21
C ARG A 117 -10.28 10.93 -5.34
N TRP A 118 -10.55 10.47 -6.56
CA TRP A 118 -10.85 11.33 -7.71
C TRP A 118 -12.24 11.98 -7.60
N LYS A 119 -13.28 11.20 -7.35
CA LYS A 119 -14.69 11.66 -7.21
C LYS A 119 -14.84 12.76 -6.16
N PHE A 120 -14.06 12.67 -5.08
CA PHE A 120 -14.09 13.64 -3.98
C PHE A 120 -13.10 14.81 -4.15
N ASN A 121 -12.52 14.98 -5.32
CA ASN A 121 -11.52 16.02 -5.61
C ASN A 121 -10.32 16.02 -4.64
N ASN A 122 -10.00 14.87 -4.04
CA ASN A 122 -8.85 14.76 -3.14
C ASN A 122 -7.53 14.75 -3.89
N HIS A 123 -7.54 14.20 -5.12
CA HIS A 123 -6.37 14.08 -5.98
C HIS A 123 -6.73 14.20 -7.45
N THR A 124 -5.79 14.72 -8.26
CA THR A 124 -5.87 14.66 -9.71
C THR A 124 -5.54 13.25 -10.22
N PRO A 125 -5.96 12.87 -11.45
CA PRO A 125 -5.53 11.60 -12.05
C PRO A 125 -4.02 11.42 -12.08
N LYS A 126 -3.26 12.49 -12.34
CA LYS A 126 -1.78 12.50 -12.32
C LYS A 126 -1.24 12.13 -10.93
N GLN A 127 -1.77 12.75 -9.86
CA GLN A 127 -1.35 12.49 -8.49
C GLN A 127 -1.64 11.04 -8.07
N LEU A 128 -2.78 10.49 -8.52
CA LEU A 128 -3.17 9.10 -8.29
C LEU A 128 -2.25 8.13 -9.04
N PHE A 129 -1.99 8.40 -10.31
CA PHE A 129 -1.10 7.57 -11.14
C PHE A 129 0.32 7.52 -10.58
N VAL A 130 0.89 8.68 -10.23
CA VAL A 130 2.23 8.74 -9.62
C VAL A 130 2.27 8.00 -8.30
N GLY A 131 1.24 8.17 -7.44
CA GLY A 131 1.13 7.43 -6.19
C GLY A 131 1.07 5.92 -6.40
N ALA A 132 0.23 5.44 -7.33
CA ALA A 132 0.09 4.02 -7.66
C ALA A 132 1.40 3.41 -8.20
N SER A 133 2.04 4.09 -9.15
CA SER A 133 3.30 3.62 -9.76
C SER A 133 4.43 3.56 -8.73
N LEU A 134 4.55 4.60 -7.90
CA LEU A 134 5.54 4.65 -6.83
C LEU A 134 5.28 3.55 -5.80
N GLY A 135 4.02 3.35 -5.40
CA GLY A 135 3.64 2.29 -4.48
C GLY A 135 3.98 0.90 -5.01
N ALA A 136 3.63 0.60 -6.26
CA ALA A 136 3.97 -0.68 -6.89
C ALA A 136 5.50 -0.89 -6.96
N PHE A 137 6.26 0.15 -7.30
CA PHE A 137 7.73 0.09 -7.33
C PHE A 137 8.31 -0.20 -5.93
N ILE A 138 7.84 0.53 -4.90
CA ILE A 138 8.30 0.33 -3.51
C ILE A 138 7.96 -1.09 -3.03
N GLY A 139 6.74 -1.59 -3.31
CA GLY A 139 6.33 -2.93 -2.94
C GLY A 139 7.20 -4.01 -3.59
N TYR A 140 7.50 -3.87 -4.88
CA TYR A 140 8.36 -4.80 -5.61
C TYR A 140 9.80 -4.78 -5.09
N VAL A 141 10.40 -3.60 -4.95
CA VAL A 141 11.77 -3.47 -4.41
C VAL A 141 11.84 -4.00 -2.98
N GLY A 142 10.84 -3.70 -2.15
CA GLY A 142 10.76 -4.22 -0.78
C GLY A 142 10.69 -5.73 -0.72
N TYR A 143 9.92 -6.36 -1.62
CA TYR A 143 9.93 -7.83 -1.77
C TYR A 143 11.32 -8.35 -2.14
N LEU A 144 11.96 -7.77 -3.16
CA LEU A 144 13.31 -8.20 -3.58
C LEU A 144 14.33 -8.07 -2.45
N MET A 145 14.33 -6.95 -1.75
CA MET A 145 15.21 -6.74 -0.59
C MET A 145 14.98 -7.82 0.47
N ASN A 146 13.72 -8.10 0.80
CA ASN A 146 13.41 -9.12 1.79
C ASN A 146 13.81 -10.52 1.32
N TYR A 147 13.57 -10.85 0.07
CA TYR A 147 13.96 -12.13 -0.54
C TYR A 147 15.48 -12.34 -0.48
N TYR A 148 16.28 -11.39 -0.97
CA TYR A 148 17.74 -11.53 -1.04
C TYR A 148 18.45 -11.38 0.31
N PHE A 149 17.97 -10.53 1.22
CA PHE A 149 18.68 -10.28 2.48
C PHE A 149 18.23 -11.18 3.64
N ILE A 150 17.02 -11.71 3.61
CA ILE A 150 16.42 -12.46 4.71
C ILE A 150 16.06 -13.88 4.26
N GLY A 151 15.52 -14.08 3.06
CA GLY A 151 15.07 -15.36 2.54
C GLY A 151 16.20 -16.38 2.46
N ASP A 152 17.32 -16.02 1.82
CA ASP A 152 18.49 -16.90 1.68
C ASP A 152 19.07 -17.35 3.04
N ARG A 153 19.11 -16.44 4.01
CA ARG A 153 19.63 -16.77 5.36
C ARG A 153 18.71 -17.72 6.13
N TYR A 154 17.41 -17.59 5.92
CA TYR A 154 16.44 -18.46 6.57
C TYR A 154 16.48 -19.87 6.00
N GLU A 155 16.56 -20.02 4.69
CA GLU A 155 16.72 -21.33 4.04
C GLU A 155 18.00 -22.01 4.49
N MET A 156 19.12 -21.29 4.57
CA MET A 156 20.37 -21.81 5.11
C MET A 156 20.20 -22.29 6.56
N TYR A 157 19.60 -21.48 7.42
CA TYR A 157 19.40 -21.83 8.84
C TYR A 157 18.48 -23.04 9.01
N MET A 158 17.40 -23.14 8.23
CA MET A 158 16.48 -24.28 8.30
C MET A 158 17.12 -25.56 7.76
N ASN A 159 17.93 -25.47 6.72
CA ASN A 159 18.70 -26.61 6.21
C ASN A 159 19.71 -27.08 7.25
N GLU A 160 20.50 -26.19 7.84
CA GLU A 160 21.45 -26.52 8.89
C GLU A 160 20.80 -27.19 10.11
N LYS A 161 19.63 -26.66 10.55
CA LYS A 161 18.87 -27.24 11.65
C LYS A 161 18.35 -28.65 11.34
N ASN A 162 17.91 -28.90 10.11
CA ASN A 162 17.45 -30.23 9.69
C ASN A 162 18.61 -31.25 9.66
N TYR A 163 19.81 -30.85 9.22
CA TYR A 163 21.02 -31.70 9.27
C TYR A 163 21.47 -32.05 10.69
N LEU A 164 21.12 -31.20 11.68
CA LEU A 164 21.51 -31.48 13.09
C LEU A 164 20.48 -32.35 13.82
N LEU A 165 19.34 -32.64 13.20
CA LEU A 165 18.25 -33.46 13.76
C LEU A 165 18.19 -34.87 13.14
N GLU A 166 19.00 -35.14 12.11
CA GLU A 166 19.28 -36.46 11.54
C GLU A 166 20.53 -37.08 12.17
#